data_7834d954b35574f09bb40c18f4f30fe5
#
_entry.id   7834d954b35574f09bb40c18f4f30fe5
#
_cell.length_a   1.000
_cell.length_b   1.000
_cell.length_c   1.000
_cell.angle_alpha   90.00
_cell.angle_beta   90.00
_cell.angle_gamma   90.00
#
_symmetry.space_group_name_H-M   'P 1'
#
loop_
_entity.id
_entity.type
_entity.pdbx_description
1 polymer ?
#
loop_
_entity_poly.entity_id
_entity_poly.type
_entity_poly.pdbx_seq_one_letter_code
_entity_poly.pdbx_strand_id
1 'polypeptide(L)'
;MKHMKNYTILTPDAAAALINSNDEFRGAVRKTLSTQIVYSLDSILRGAWYDPSIETLVRITDIAASVLAVGRSKLEGVESIIAPVEIAAWLKENHDKFFAVAHYVDCSRGALYHYEKTGRDTLSYSITAGVSDFIRDQENLKEKQKPL
;
A
#
# COMPACT_ATOMS: atom_id res chain seq x y z
N MET A 1 2.91 -20.33 10.66
CA MET A 1 2.99 -18.95 10.13
C MET A 1 1.97 -18.07 10.84
N LYS A 2 2.40 -16.94 11.33
CA LYS A 2 1.51 -15.99 12.00
C LYS A 2 0.58 -15.33 10.95
N HIS A 3 -0.72 -15.35 11.23
CA HIS A 3 -1.69 -14.65 10.38
C HIS A 3 -1.56 -13.14 10.57
N MET A 4 -1.21 -12.45 9.50
CA MET A 4 -1.13 -10.99 9.49
C MET A 4 -2.36 -10.41 8.81
N LYS A 5 -2.89 -9.32 9.37
CA LYS A 5 -3.98 -8.58 8.74
C LYS A 5 -3.49 -7.98 7.42
N ASN A 6 -4.29 -8.13 6.37
CA ASN A 6 -3.99 -7.58 5.05
C ASN A 6 -5.07 -6.58 4.63
N TYR A 7 -4.65 -5.59 3.86
CA TYR A 7 -5.57 -4.66 3.20
C TYR A 7 -5.61 -4.96 1.70
N THR A 8 -6.80 -4.91 1.14
CA THR A 8 -7.00 -4.95 -0.31
C THR A 8 -7.21 -3.53 -0.80
N ILE A 9 -6.28 -2.99 -1.58
CA ILE A 9 -6.31 -1.61 -2.03
C ILE A 9 -5.96 -1.51 -3.50
N LEU A 10 -6.51 -0.48 -4.16
CA LEU A 10 -6.04 -0.10 -5.50
C LEU A 10 -4.60 0.38 -5.40
N THR A 11 -3.76 -0.03 -6.36
CA THR A 11 -2.44 0.57 -6.50
C THR A 11 -2.58 2.03 -6.92
N PRO A 12 -1.58 2.89 -6.67
CA PRO A 12 -1.65 4.28 -7.15
C PRO A 12 -1.87 4.37 -8.67
N ASP A 13 -1.22 3.51 -9.45
CA ASP A 13 -1.38 3.49 -10.90
C ASP A 13 -2.80 3.10 -11.32
N ALA A 14 -3.39 2.10 -10.66
CA ALA A 14 -4.75 1.67 -10.94
C ALA A 14 -5.76 2.76 -10.56
N ALA A 15 -5.54 3.42 -9.43
CA ALA A 15 -6.38 4.55 -9.01
C ALA A 15 -6.33 5.70 -10.02
N ALA A 16 -5.11 6.01 -10.51
CA ALA A 16 -4.92 7.05 -11.53
C ALA A 16 -5.65 6.69 -12.82
N ALA A 17 -5.54 5.45 -13.28
CA ALA A 17 -6.21 4.98 -14.49
C ALA A 17 -7.73 5.09 -14.34
N LEU A 18 -8.27 4.71 -13.18
CA LEU A 18 -9.71 4.78 -12.94
C LEU A 18 -10.21 6.23 -12.88
N ILE A 19 -9.46 7.13 -12.26
CA ILE A 19 -9.78 8.57 -12.25
C ILE A 19 -9.85 9.12 -13.67
N ASN A 20 -8.93 8.69 -14.52
CA ASN A 20 -8.88 9.15 -15.91
C ASN A 20 -10.03 8.59 -16.76
N SER A 21 -10.51 7.39 -16.46
CA SER A 21 -11.48 6.68 -17.29
C SER A 21 -12.92 6.72 -16.77
N ASN A 22 -13.16 7.18 -15.55
CA ASN A 22 -14.50 7.15 -14.93
C ASN A 22 -14.81 8.47 -14.24
N ASP A 23 -15.65 9.27 -14.87
CA ASP A 23 -16.01 10.62 -14.39
C ASP A 23 -16.74 10.58 -13.05
N GLU A 24 -17.60 9.59 -12.83
CA GLU A 24 -18.34 9.44 -11.57
C GLU A 24 -17.37 9.18 -10.42
N PHE A 25 -16.41 8.30 -10.63
CA PHE A 25 -15.38 8.01 -9.63
C PHE A 25 -14.53 9.25 -9.36
N ARG A 26 -14.07 9.93 -10.43
CA ARG A 26 -13.31 11.18 -10.30
C ARG A 26 -14.06 12.23 -9.47
N GLY A 27 -15.34 12.42 -9.75
CA GLY A 27 -16.17 13.37 -9.02
C GLY A 27 -16.36 12.97 -7.57
N ALA A 28 -16.55 11.67 -7.29
CA ALA A 28 -16.71 11.16 -5.93
C ALA A 28 -15.43 11.36 -5.11
N VAL A 29 -14.24 11.10 -5.69
CA VAL A 29 -12.97 11.32 -5.00
C VAL A 29 -12.77 12.80 -4.72
N ARG A 30 -13.06 13.66 -5.70
CA ARG A 30 -12.95 15.11 -5.52
C ARG A 30 -13.83 15.60 -4.37
N LYS A 31 -15.06 15.16 -4.34
CA LYS A 31 -16.06 15.59 -3.34
C LYS A 31 -15.75 15.02 -1.94
N THR A 32 -15.37 13.74 -1.87
CA THR A 32 -15.18 13.03 -0.60
C THR A 32 -13.82 13.29 0.02
N LEU A 33 -12.77 13.37 -0.80
CA LEU A 33 -11.40 13.57 -0.34
C LEU A 33 -10.91 14.98 -0.63
N SER A 34 -10.44 15.23 -1.86
CA SER A 34 -10.02 16.58 -2.25
C SER A 34 -9.74 16.64 -3.76
N THR A 35 -9.78 17.87 -4.30
CA THR A 35 -9.35 18.16 -5.67
C THR A 35 -7.86 17.88 -5.82
N GLN A 36 -7.06 18.16 -4.78
CA GLN A 36 -5.61 17.94 -4.82
C GLN A 36 -5.26 16.46 -5.00
N ILE A 37 -5.98 15.56 -4.36
CA ILE A 37 -5.74 14.12 -4.51
C ILE A 37 -6.04 13.69 -5.95
N VAL A 38 -7.14 14.17 -6.54
CA VAL A 38 -7.47 13.89 -7.94
C VAL A 38 -6.35 14.37 -8.86
N TYR A 39 -5.86 15.59 -8.64
CA TYR A 39 -4.78 16.17 -9.43
C TYR A 39 -3.48 15.35 -9.30
N SER A 40 -3.14 14.96 -8.07
CA SER A 40 -1.93 14.18 -7.82
C SER A 40 -1.98 12.80 -8.48
N LEU A 41 -3.13 12.14 -8.42
CA LEU A 41 -3.31 10.85 -9.10
C LEU A 41 -3.26 11.00 -10.63
N ASP A 42 -3.93 12.00 -11.16
CA ASP A 42 -3.89 12.29 -12.61
C ASP A 42 -2.44 12.49 -13.10
N SER A 43 -1.62 13.15 -12.29
CA SER A 43 -0.23 13.45 -12.65
C SER A 43 0.63 12.19 -12.80
N ILE A 44 0.26 11.08 -12.18
CA ILE A 44 0.96 9.80 -12.33
C ILE A 44 0.96 9.35 -13.79
N LEU A 45 -0.16 9.56 -14.49
CA LEU A 45 -0.27 9.19 -15.90
C LEU A 45 0.64 10.02 -16.80
N ARG A 46 1.12 11.16 -16.31
CA ARG A 46 2.07 12.02 -17.02
C ARG A 46 3.51 11.83 -16.56
N GLY A 47 3.76 10.76 -15.79
CA GLY A 47 5.10 10.41 -15.32
C GLY A 47 5.54 11.07 -14.03
N ALA A 48 4.66 11.82 -13.35
CA ALA A 48 4.98 12.42 -12.06
C ALA A 48 4.97 11.35 -10.96
N TRP A 49 5.81 11.54 -9.95
CA TRP A 49 5.85 10.67 -8.79
C TRP A 49 4.87 11.16 -7.73
N TYR A 50 4.02 10.28 -7.24
CA TYR A 50 3.10 10.54 -6.14
C TYR A 50 2.99 9.28 -5.28
N ASP A 51 3.26 9.44 -3.99
CA ASP A 51 3.26 8.34 -3.03
C ASP A 51 2.19 8.58 -1.98
N PRO A 52 0.94 8.17 -2.25
CA PRO A 52 -0.15 8.39 -1.31
C PRO A 52 0.01 7.56 -0.05
N SER A 53 -0.64 7.99 1.05
CA SER A 53 -0.70 7.19 2.25
C SER A 53 -1.61 5.97 2.06
N ILE A 54 -1.40 4.95 2.88
CA ILE A 54 -2.28 3.77 2.88
C ILE A 54 -3.72 4.18 3.19
N GLU A 55 -3.92 5.10 4.14
CA GLU A 55 -5.26 5.62 4.46
C GLU A 55 -5.95 6.18 3.23
N THR A 56 -5.26 6.99 2.44
CA THR A 56 -5.80 7.57 1.21
C THR A 56 -6.22 6.47 0.24
N LEU A 57 -5.37 5.45 0.05
CA LEU A 57 -5.70 4.36 -0.87
C LEU A 57 -6.85 3.48 -0.38
N VAL A 58 -6.96 3.27 0.93
CA VAL A 58 -8.12 2.57 1.51
C VAL A 58 -9.41 3.32 1.18
N ARG A 59 -9.42 4.64 1.40
CA ARG A 59 -10.58 5.46 1.12
C ARG A 59 -10.92 5.53 -0.37
N ILE A 60 -9.91 5.65 -1.22
CA ILE A 60 -10.08 5.61 -2.68
C ILE A 60 -10.68 4.28 -3.11
N THR A 61 -10.20 3.18 -2.55
CA THR A 61 -10.69 1.84 -2.87
C THR A 61 -12.16 1.69 -2.46
N ASP A 62 -12.53 2.21 -1.30
CA ASP A 62 -13.93 2.19 -0.85
C ASP A 62 -14.84 2.98 -1.79
N ILE A 63 -14.39 4.15 -2.24
CA ILE A 63 -15.14 4.96 -3.20
C ILE A 63 -15.32 4.20 -4.51
N ALA A 64 -14.25 3.57 -5.01
CA ALA A 64 -14.30 2.80 -6.26
C ALA A 64 -15.29 1.63 -6.15
N ALA A 65 -15.22 0.89 -5.04
CA ALA A 65 -16.14 -0.24 -4.82
C ALA A 65 -17.59 0.22 -4.80
N SER A 66 -17.86 1.36 -4.18
CA SER A 66 -19.20 1.94 -4.12
C SER A 66 -19.69 2.39 -5.49
N VAL A 67 -18.86 3.15 -6.22
CA VAL A 67 -19.23 3.69 -7.55
C VAL A 67 -19.46 2.57 -8.55
N LEU A 68 -18.61 1.56 -8.55
CA LEU A 68 -18.71 0.44 -9.49
C LEU A 68 -19.65 -0.67 -9.01
N ALA A 69 -20.16 -0.55 -7.78
CA ALA A 69 -21.09 -1.51 -7.15
C ALA A 69 -20.52 -2.95 -7.14
N VAL A 70 -19.23 -3.08 -6.78
CA VAL A 70 -18.55 -4.38 -6.66
C VAL A 70 -17.79 -4.44 -5.33
N GLY A 71 -17.46 -5.67 -4.89
CA GLY A 71 -16.60 -5.85 -3.73
C GLY A 71 -15.18 -5.41 -4.03
N ARG A 72 -14.44 -4.99 -3.00
CA ARG A 72 -13.05 -4.51 -3.14
C ARG A 72 -12.17 -5.50 -3.91
N SER A 73 -12.27 -6.79 -3.59
CA SER A 73 -11.45 -7.82 -4.21
C SER A 73 -11.74 -8.04 -5.70
N LYS A 74 -12.87 -7.52 -6.18
CA LYS A 74 -13.29 -7.63 -7.58
C LYS A 74 -12.87 -6.43 -8.42
N LEU A 75 -12.34 -5.38 -7.79
CA LEU A 75 -11.84 -4.22 -8.52
C LEU A 75 -10.59 -4.58 -9.31
N GLU A 76 -10.49 -4.05 -10.51
CA GLU A 76 -9.31 -4.23 -11.34
C GLU A 76 -8.15 -3.39 -10.77
N GLY A 77 -6.98 -4.00 -10.66
CA GLY A 77 -5.78 -3.30 -10.18
C GLY A 77 -5.63 -3.23 -8.67
N VAL A 78 -6.38 -4.05 -7.92
CA VAL A 78 -6.16 -4.15 -6.48
C VAL A 78 -5.00 -5.09 -6.18
N GLU A 79 -4.36 -4.85 -5.04
CA GLU A 79 -3.37 -5.75 -4.47
C GLU A 79 -3.65 -5.93 -2.99
N SER A 80 -3.14 -7.03 -2.45
CA SER A 80 -3.20 -7.31 -1.01
C SER A 80 -1.85 -6.94 -0.41
N ILE A 81 -1.86 -6.04 0.58
CA ILE A 81 -0.65 -5.68 1.31
C ILE A 81 -0.85 -5.94 2.79
N ILE A 82 0.26 -6.20 3.50
CA ILE A 82 0.22 -6.37 4.94
C ILE A 82 -0.10 -5.01 5.59
N ALA A 83 -1.01 -5.00 6.57
CA ALA A 83 -1.42 -3.76 7.23
C ALA A 83 -0.23 -3.09 7.95
N PRO A 84 -0.14 -1.75 7.95
CA PRO A 84 0.97 -1.04 8.60
C PRO A 84 1.22 -1.44 10.05
N VAL A 85 0.18 -1.70 10.84
CA VAL A 85 0.34 -2.13 12.23
C VAL A 85 1.08 -3.46 12.34
N GLU A 86 0.82 -4.38 11.43
CA GLU A 86 1.49 -5.68 11.39
C GLU A 86 2.94 -5.54 10.95
N ILE A 87 3.19 -4.67 9.96
CA ILE A 87 4.53 -4.39 9.47
C ILE A 87 5.38 -3.78 10.59
N ALA A 88 4.82 -2.83 11.34
CA ALA A 88 5.52 -2.18 12.45
C ALA A 88 5.90 -3.21 13.52
N ALA A 89 4.99 -4.12 13.85
CA ALA A 89 5.26 -5.20 14.80
C ALA A 89 6.37 -6.14 14.31
N TRP A 90 6.34 -6.48 13.02
CA TRP A 90 7.38 -7.33 12.41
C TRP A 90 8.74 -6.64 12.43
N LEU A 91 8.80 -5.35 12.09
CA LEU A 91 10.04 -4.58 12.14
C LEU A 91 10.61 -4.56 13.55
N LYS A 92 9.77 -4.38 14.56
CA LYS A 92 10.18 -4.38 15.98
C LYS A 92 10.86 -5.70 16.37
N GLU A 93 10.40 -6.80 15.83
CA GLU A 93 10.94 -8.13 16.12
C GLU A 93 12.13 -8.50 15.24
N ASN A 94 12.44 -7.68 14.21
CA ASN A 94 13.44 -8.02 13.19
C ASN A 94 14.42 -6.88 12.91
N HIS A 95 14.90 -6.20 13.96
CA HIS A 95 15.89 -5.12 13.82
C HIS A 95 17.16 -5.58 13.10
N ASP A 96 17.52 -6.83 13.28
CA ASP A 96 18.67 -7.44 12.61
C ASP A 96 18.55 -7.47 11.09
N LYS A 97 17.34 -7.32 10.57
CA LYS A 97 17.06 -7.35 9.12
C LYS A 97 16.92 -5.96 8.50
N PHE A 98 17.04 -4.90 9.30
CA PHE A 98 16.81 -3.53 8.81
C PHE A 98 17.70 -3.15 7.63
N PHE A 99 18.96 -3.59 7.64
CA PHE A 99 19.87 -3.32 6.52
C PHE A 99 19.34 -3.94 5.22
N ALA A 100 18.95 -5.19 5.27
CA ALA A 100 18.40 -5.90 4.11
C ALA A 100 17.08 -5.30 3.64
N VAL A 101 16.20 -4.96 4.57
CA VAL A 101 14.90 -4.33 4.24
C VAL A 101 15.12 -2.97 3.58
N ALA A 102 15.98 -2.15 4.17
CA ALA A 102 16.26 -0.80 3.64
C ALA A 102 16.82 -0.88 2.21
N HIS A 103 17.71 -1.83 1.96
CA HIS A 103 18.25 -2.05 0.63
C HIS A 103 17.17 -2.52 -0.36
N TYR A 104 16.34 -3.47 0.05
CA TYR A 104 15.27 -4.03 -0.79
C TYR A 104 14.23 -2.96 -1.18
N VAL A 105 13.85 -2.11 -0.22
CA VAL A 105 12.80 -1.09 -0.41
C VAL A 105 13.37 0.21 -0.96
N ASP A 106 14.69 0.37 -0.93
CA ASP A 106 15.40 1.60 -1.32
C ASP A 106 15.00 2.78 -0.42
N CYS A 107 15.12 2.58 0.88
CA CYS A 107 14.87 3.62 1.88
C CYS A 107 15.98 3.59 2.93
N SER A 108 15.98 4.62 3.80
CA SER A 108 16.95 4.68 4.90
C SER A 108 16.52 3.80 6.07
N ARG A 109 17.48 3.38 6.90
CA ARG A 109 17.15 2.69 8.15
C ARG A 109 16.34 3.59 9.08
N GLY A 110 16.63 4.90 9.04
CA GLY A 110 15.85 5.89 9.80
C GLY A 110 14.37 5.88 9.43
N ALA A 111 14.05 5.71 8.14
CA ALA A 111 12.68 5.59 7.68
C ALA A 111 11.99 4.34 8.27
N LEU A 112 12.72 3.23 8.38
CA LEU A 112 12.18 2.00 9.00
C LEU A 112 11.94 2.17 10.49
N TYR A 113 12.84 2.84 11.21
CA TYR A 113 12.63 3.15 12.62
C TYR A 113 11.42 4.06 12.83
N HIS A 114 11.26 5.05 11.95
CA HIS A 114 10.07 5.91 11.98
C HIS A 114 8.80 5.09 11.73
N TYR A 115 8.83 4.19 10.75
CA TYR A 115 7.70 3.31 10.43
C TYR A 115 7.34 2.44 11.63
N GLU A 116 8.33 1.81 12.23
CA GLU A 116 8.14 0.96 13.42
C GLU A 116 7.45 1.73 14.55
N LYS A 117 7.88 2.96 14.78
CA LYS A 117 7.37 3.81 15.85
C LYS A 117 5.94 4.29 15.56
N THR A 118 5.64 4.59 14.31
CA THR A 118 4.34 5.15 13.90
C THR A 118 3.30 4.06 13.69
N GLY A 119 3.57 3.06 12.85
CA GLY A 119 2.72 1.91 12.60
C GLY A 119 1.29 2.22 12.19
N ARG A 120 1.05 3.33 11.48
CA ARG A 120 -0.29 3.81 11.15
C ARG A 120 -0.53 3.86 9.65
N ASP A 121 -1.81 3.90 9.27
CA ASP A 121 -2.24 3.98 7.88
C ASP A 121 -1.85 5.31 7.20
N THR A 122 -1.37 6.30 7.97
CA THR A 122 -0.81 7.55 7.43
C THR A 122 0.55 7.37 6.76
N LEU A 123 1.16 6.18 6.91
CA LEU A 123 2.45 5.87 6.27
C LEU A 123 2.29 5.66 4.77
N SER A 124 3.38 5.89 4.03
CA SER A 124 3.36 5.87 2.57
C SER A 124 3.13 4.49 1.98
N TYR A 125 2.51 4.46 0.81
CA TYR A 125 2.28 3.25 0.04
C TYR A 125 3.59 2.56 -0.35
N SER A 126 4.56 3.31 -0.87
CA SER A 126 5.78 2.70 -1.44
C SER A 126 6.57 1.91 -0.41
N ILE A 127 6.77 2.45 0.79
CA ILE A 127 7.48 1.75 1.86
C ILE A 127 6.65 0.57 2.36
N THR A 128 5.35 0.79 2.58
CA THR A 128 4.47 -0.27 3.07
C THR A 128 4.42 -1.46 2.12
N ALA A 129 4.22 -1.21 0.83
CA ALA A 129 4.19 -2.26 -0.17
C ALA A 129 5.55 -2.97 -0.28
N GLY A 130 6.63 -2.21 -0.26
CA GLY A 130 7.98 -2.78 -0.34
C GLY A 130 8.30 -3.68 0.84
N VAL A 131 8.01 -3.25 2.06
CA VAL A 131 8.24 -4.07 3.26
C VAL A 131 7.31 -5.28 3.27
N SER A 132 6.07 -5.10 2.85
CA SER A 132 5.11 -6.21 2.71
C SER A 132 5.67 -7.30 1.81
N ASP A 133 6.21 -6.93 0.65
CA ASP A 133 6.80 -7.86 -0.29
C ASP A 133 8.02 -8.56 0.31
N PHE A 134 8.87 -7.82 1.01
CA PHE A 134 10.05 -8.39 1.68
C PHE A 134 9.62 -9.46 2.71
N ILE A 135 8.63 -9.15 3.54
CA ILE A 135 8.14 -10.08 4.57
C ILE A 135 7.61 -11.36 3.92
N ARG A 136 6.82 -11.23 2.86
CA ARG A 136 6.25 -12.38 2.15
C ARG A 136 7.33 -13.25 1.51
N ASP A 137 8.35 -12.64 0.94
CA ASP A 137 9.47 -13.37 0.36
C ASP A 137 10.23 -14.13 1.43
N GLN A 138 10.44 -13.53 2.61
CA GLN A 138 11.09 -14.21 3.73
C GLN A 138 10.28 -15.41 4.22
N GLU A 139 8.98 -15.27 4.35
CA GLU A 139 8.10 -16.36 4.78
C GLU A 139 8.08 -17.50 3.76
N ASN A 140 8.06 -17.17 2.46
CA ASN A 140 8.12 -18.18 1.40
C ASN A 140 9.44 -18.95 1.42
N LEU A 141 10.56 -18.27 1.69
CA LEU A 141 11.85 -18.93 1.80
C LEU A 141 11.90 -19.88 3.00
N LYS A 142 11.31 -19.48 4.14
CA LYS A 142 11.22 -20.34 5.32
C LYS A 142 10.40 -21.61 5.03
N GLU A 143 9.29 -21.49 4.33
CA GLU A 143 8.46 -22.64 3.97
C GLU A 143 9.20 -23.60 3.03
N LYS A 144 9.94 -23.09 2.06
CA LYS A 144 10.74 -23.90 1.14
C LYS A 144 11.89 -24.64 1.83
N GLN A 145 12.36 -24.13 2.96
CA GLN A 145 13.46 -24.72 3.72
C GLN A 145 13.01 -25.71 4.78
N LYS A 146 11.69 -25.82 5.03
CA LYS A 146 11.19 -26.78 5.99
C LYS A 146 11.41 -28.21 5.50
N PRO A 147 11.98 -29.09 6.36
CA PRO A 147 12.06 -30.51 6.02
C PRO A 147 10.65 -31.10 5.87
N LEU A 148 10.54 -32.01 4.94
CA LEU A 148 9.27 -32.73 4.69
C LEU A 148 8.92 -33.65 5.86
#